data_2325e1d5c2a2f3e4b78a272ad7e7c9d5
#
_entry.id   2325e1d5c2a2f3e4b78a272ad7e7c9d5
#
_cell.length_a   1.000
_cell.length_b   1.000
_cell.length_c   1.000
_cell.angle_alpha   90.00
_cell.angle_beta   90.00
_cell.angle_gamma   90.00
#
_symmetry.space_group_name_H-M   'P 1'
#
loop_
_entity.id
_entity.type
_entity.pdbx_description
1 polymer ?
#
loop_
_entity_poly.entity_id
_entity_poly.type
_entity_poly.pdbx_seq_one_letter_code
_entity_poly.pdbx_strand_id
1 'polypeptide(L)'
;MSRLRYLRIVFFFGRVILDLIFWEVILRYIGLRKLANRTRTRRLQKIARAYRNMAVRMGGVLIKVGQFLSARADILPMEITDELSGLQDEVPPEDFAGIKQLAEAELGGELSDKFAEFEEEPLAAASLGQVHRARLAGVIDGKDNRYVDVVVKIQRPNIETIIATDVAAIRTVGNWLMHYRPIRERADVPALLAEFTRILYEEIDYLAEGSNADIFAENLKDFPGVRIPGVVWSHTTRRVLTLEDVYAIKVTDYGEITADGVDRSAVAKRLFDVYLRMIFEDGFFHADPHPGNLFVDPGIVDEEGERQWFLTFVDFGMVGRVPPNARAGLRELVIAVATRDSKRMVNSYQMLNVLLPHADLELIAEAEQAAFDRFWGKSMDELREIPFEEMHDFAVEFRELMYEMPFQVPHDLIFLGRTVAILAGICTGLDPDFNVWEGLIPYAKKMLADDGGSRWDFILGEVGNLFQTLITIPQRMVSALEKIDRGKLSIRIPRLDPFIWRIDRGLRRVAYALIFLALLTNAVQLHLGGQMEYAWILYGGSVLTLLAFIFTRPPMGRR
;
A
#
# COMPACT_ATOMS: atom_id res chain seq x y z
N MET A 1 -28.24 23.56 5.48
CA MET A 1 -27.06 23.21 4.69
C MET A 1 -26.85 21.69 4.56
N SER A 2 -27.04 20.89 5.59
CA SER A 2 -26.76 19.43 5.60
C SER A 2 -27.56 18.61 4.57
N ARG A 3 -28.88 18.85 4.42
CA ARG A 3 -29.74 18.12 3.45
C ARG A 3 -29.31 18.33 1.99
N LEU A 4 -28.92 19.54 1.61
CA LEU A 4 -28.48 19.84 0.24
C LEU A 4 -27.10 19.20 -0.05
N ARG A 5 -26.19 19.19 0.93
CA ARG A 5 -24.89 18.55 0.87
C ARG A 5 -25.07 17.03 0.68
N TYR A 6 -25.89 16.40 1.51
CA TYR A 6 -26.25 14.98 1.41
C TYR A 6 -26.77 14.63 0.00
N LEU A 7 -27.75 15.36 -0.50
CA LEU A 7 -28.35 15.11 -1.81
C LEU A 7 -27.34 15.28 -2.96
N ARG A 8 -26.44 16.25 -2.88
CA ARG A 8 -25.37 16.43 -3.90
C ARG A 8 -24.45 15.22 -3.97
N ILE A 9 -24.04 14.68 -2.83
CA ILE A 9 -23.16 13.50 -2.75
C ILE A 9 -23.89 12.27 -3.32
N VAL A 10 -25.10 12.01 -2.83
CA VAL A 10 -25.91 10.86 -3.27
C VAL A 10 -26.23 10.93 -4.76
N PHE A 11 -26.56 12.11 -5.28
CA PHE A 11 -26.84 12.30 -6.71
C PHE A 11 -25.60 12.08 -7.58
N PHE A 12 -24.45 12.61 -7.15
CA PHE A 12 -23.19 12.39 -7.86
C PHE A 12 -22.86 10.90 -8.00
N PHE A 13 -22.84 10.18 -6.89
CA PHE A 13 -22.54 8.75 -6.90
C PHE A 13 -23.62 7.91 -7.58
N GLY A 14 -24.90 8.30 -7.42
CA GLY A 14 -25.99 7.66 -8.16
C GLY A 14 -25.81 7.75 -9.67
N ARG A 15 -25.41 8.92 -10.19
CA ARG A 15 -25.06 9.10 -11.60
C ARG A 15 -23.86 8.25 -12.03
N VAL A 16 -22.82 8.19 -11.18
CA VAL A 16 -21.64 7.35 -11.44
C VAL A 16 -22.02 5.86 -11.52
N ILE A 17 -22.84 5.38 -10.58
CA ILE A 17 -23.31 4.00 -10.56
C ILE A 17 -24.13 3.69 -11.82
N LEU A 18 -25.03 4.58 -12.22
CA LEU A 18 -25.82 4.40 -13.45
C LEU A 18 -24.93 4.37 -14.70
N ASP A 19 -23.92 5.23 -14.78
CA ASP A 19 -22.95 5.22 -15.87
C ASP A 19 -22.16 3.90 -15.91
N LEU A 20 -21.69 3.42 -14.76
CA LEU A 20 -21.00 2.13 -14.66
C LEU A 20 -21.92 0.96 -15.05
N ILE A 21 -23.16 0.93 -14.58
CA ILE A 21 -24.13 -0.10 -14.96
C ILE A 21 -24.36 -0.08 -16.47
N PHE A 22 -24.55 1.09 -17.05
CA PHE A 22 -24.78 1.23 -18.49
C PHE A 22 -23.60 0.66 -19.31
N TRP A 23 -22.37 1.07 -18.99
CA TRP A 23 -21.20 0.68 -19.76
C TRP A 23 -20.66 -0.71 -19.45
N GLU A 24 -20.66 -1.14 -18.20
CA GLU A 24 -20.03 -2.40 -17.80
C GLU A 24 -21.02 -3.57 -17.78
N VAL A 25 -22.33 -3.30 -17.67
CA VAL A 25 -23.36 -4.35 -17.66
C VAL A 25 -24.16 -4.32 -18.96
N ILE A 26 -24.88 -3.22 -19.25
CA ILE A 26 -25.84 -3.17 -20.36
C ILE A 26 -25.12 -3.29 -21.70
N LEU A 27 -24.10 -2.47 -21.97
CA LEU A 27 -23.37 -2.53 -23.26
C LEU A 27 -22.68 -3.87 -23.48
N ARG A 28 -22.18 -4.49 -22.42
CA ARG A 28 -21.57 -5.83 -22.52
C ARG A 28 -22.61 -6.90 -22.84
N TYR A 29 -23.81 -6.77 -22.27
CA TYR A 29 -24.91 -7.70 -22.51
C TYR A 29 -25.41 -7.67 -23.96
N ILE A 30 -25.48 -6.48 -24.58
CA ILE A 30 -25.90 -6.30 -25.99
C ILE A 30 -24.76 -6.50 -27.00
N GLY A 31 -23.60 -7.03 -26.58
CA GLY A 31 -22.49 -7.41 -27.47
C GLY A 31 -21.50 -6.29 -27.82
N LEU A 32 -21.68 -5.07 -27.31
CA LEU A 32 -20.80 -3.92 -27.55
C LEU A 32 -19.57 -3.85 -26.61
N ARG A 33 -19.07 -5.01 -26.18
CA ARG A 33 -17.94 -5.16 -25.25
C ARG A 33 -16.67 -4.45 -25.74
N LYS A 34 -16.40 -4.48 -27.05
CA LYS A 34 -15.21 -3.80 -27.62
C LYS A 34 -15.26 -2.28 -27.43
N LEU A 35 -16.43 -1.67 -27.60
CA LEU A 35 -16.64 -0.23 -27.40
C LEU A 35 -16.51 0.13 -25.92
N ALA A 36 -17.11 -0.64 -25.03
CA ALA A 36 -17.01 -0.47 -23.58
C ALA A 36 -15.56 -0.51 -23.11
N ASN A 37 -14.76 -1.49 -23.57
CA ASN A 37 -13.36 -1.62 -23.19
C ASN A 37 -12.48 -0.49 -23.77
N ARG A 38 -12.71 -0.08 -25.04
CA ARG A 38 -11.91 0.97 -25.68
C ARG A 38 -12.01 2.34 -24.98
N THR A 39 -13.15 2.63 -24.36
CA THR A 39 -13.41 3.91 -23.70
C THR A 39 -13.25 3.86 -22.19
N ARG A 40 -12.96 2.68 -21.60
CA ARG A 40 -12.97 2.44 -20.15
C ARG A 40 -12.03 3.38 -19.41
N THR A 41 -10.77 3.41 -19.73
CA THR A 41 -9.76 4.26 -19.07
C THR A 41 -10.15 5.74 -19.06
N ARG A 42 -10.54 6.28 -20.24
CA ARG A 42 -10.97 7.69 -20.33
C ARG A 42 -12.21 8.00 -19.47
N ARG A 43 -13.15 7.05 -19.37
CA ARG A 43 -14.35 7.23 -18.55
C ARG A 43 -14.02 7.20 -17.06
N LEU A 44 -13.18 6.25 -16.62
CA LEU A 44 -12.75 6.16 -15.23
C LEU A 44 -11.99 7.41 -14.80
N GLN A 45 -11.06 7.89 -15.63
CA GLN A 45 -10.37 9.16 -15.38
C GLN A 45 -11.34 10.35 -15.31
N LYS A 46 -12.35 10.41 -16.20
CA LYS A 46 -13.36 11.48 -16.16
C LYS A 46 -14.19 11.45 -14.88
N ILE A 47 -14.56 10.26 -14.41
CA ILE A 47 -15.28 10.08 -13.14
C ILE A 47 -14.40 10.54 -11.97
N ALA A 48 -13.14 10.10 -11.93
CA ALA A 48 -12.19 10.46 -10.88
C ALA A 48 -11.94 11.98 -10.83
N ARG A 49 -11.77 12.65 -11.98
CA ARG A 49 -11.68 14.13 -12.06
C ARG A 49 -12.95 14.84 -11.60
N ALA A 50 -14.11 14.32 -11.99
CA ALA A 50 -15.38 14.90 -11.54
C ALA A 50 -15.54 14.79 -10.03
N TYR A 51 -15.12 13.65 -9.44
CA TYR A 51 -15.07 13.46 -8.00
C TYR A 51 -14.10 14.44 -7.33
N ARG A 52 -12.84 14.50 -7.82
CA ARG A 52 -11.83 15.45 -7.32
C ARG A 52 -12.33 16.87 -7.30
N ASN A 53 -12.92 17.34 -8.42
CA ASN A 53 -13.49 18.69 -8.51
C ASN A 53 -14.65 18.92 -7.54
N MET A 54 -15.45 17.89 -7.26
CA MET A 54 -16.50 17.95 -6.27
C MET A 54 -15.92 17.99 -4.85
N ALA A 55 -14.94 17.14 -4.55
CA ALA A 55 -14.29 17.04 -3.25
C ALA A 55 -13.61 18.37 -2.87
N VAL A 56 -12.83 18.96 -3.78
CA VAL A 56 -12.18 20.27 -3.57
C VAL A 56 -13.22 21.38 -3.32
N ARG A 57 -14.33 21.42 -4.09
CA ARG A 57 -15.38 22.44 -3.92
C ARG A 57 -16.20 22.30 -2.65
N MET A 58 -16.44 21.07 -2.20
CA MET A 58 -17.24 20.80 -1.00
C MET A 58 -16.40 20.73 0.26
N GLY A 59 -15.10 20.49 0.13
CA GLY A 59 -14.16 20.40 1.24
C GLY A 59 -14.46 19.25 2.22
N GLY A 60 -13.70 19.22 3.30
CA GLY A 60 -13.96 18.34 4.43
C GLY A 60 -13.78 16.86 4.09
N VAL A 61 -14.74 16.05 4.51
CA VAL A 61 -14.69 14.57 4.46
C VAL A 61 -14.48 14.02 3.05
N LEU A 62 -14.99 14.68 2.00
CA LEU A 62 -14.85 14.17 0.64
C LEU A 62 -13.40 14.13 0.15
N ILE A 63 -12.56 15.07 0.60
CA ILE A 63 -11.13 15.03 0.30
C ILE A 63 -10.50 13.80 0.96
N LYS A 64 -10.80 13.58 2.25
CA LYS A 64 -10.31 12.38 2.99
C LYS A 64 -10.82 11.07 2.40
N VAL A 65 -12.06 11.02 1.90
CA VAL A 65 -12.56 9.86 1.14
C VAL A 65 -11.71 9.62 -0.09
N GLY A 66 -11.39 10.67 -0.84
CA GLY A 66 -10.52 10.54 -2.01
C GLY A 66 -9.12 10.06 -1.68
N GLN A 67 -8.51 10.57 -0.61
CA GLN A 67 -7.22 10.14 -0.09
C GLN A 67 -7.26 8.68 0.38
N PHE A 68 -8.29 8.30 1.15
CA PHE A 68 -8.50 6.92 1.58
C PHE A 68 -8.65 5.97 0.38
N LEU A 69 -9.43 6.35 -0.61
CA LEU A 69 -9.64 5.57 -1.83
C LEU A 69 -8.39 5.50 -2.73
N SER A 70 -7.58 6.56 -2.78
CA SER A 70 -6.33 6.56 -3.56
C SER A 70 -5.30 5.56 -3.03
N ALA A 71 -5.33 5.29 -1.73
CA ALA A 71 -4.46 4.30 -1.09
C ALA A 71 -4.91 2.83 -1.33
N ARG A 72 -6.10 2.61 -1.93
CA ARG A 72 -6.72 1.30 -2.10
C ARG A 72 -6.61 0.78 -3.54
N ALA A 73 -5.36 0.64 -4.01
CA ALA A 73 -5.06 0.04 -5.32
C ALA A 73 -5.47 -1.45 -5.43
N ASP A 74 -5.70 -2.11 -4.29
CA ASP A 74 -6.25 -3.46 -4.17
C ASP A 74 -7.72 -3.56 -4.63
N ILE A 75 -8.49 -2.47 -4.51
CA ILE A 75 -9.92 -2.44 -4.81
C ILE A 75 -10.22 -1.61 -6.07
N LEU A 76 -9.49 -0.51 -6.27
CA LEU A 76 -9.76 0.46 -7.34
C LEU A 76 -8.76 0.32 -8.50
N PRO A 77 -9.22 0.53 -9.75
CA PRO A 77 -8.32 0.61 -10.91
C PRO A 77 -7.32 1.76 -10.79
N MET A 78 -6.09 1.55 -11.29
CA MET A 78 -5.01 2.55 -11.26
C MET A 78 -5.42 3.90 -11.86
N GLU A 79 -6.24 3.89 -12.91
CA GLU A 79 -6.74 5.12 -13.55
C GLU A 79 -7.55 6.03 -12.60
N ILE A 80 -8.10 5.46 -11.53
CA ILE A 80 -8.84 6.20 -10.50
C ILE A 80 -7.87 6.60 -9.38
N THR A 81 -7.05 5.68 -8.88
CA THR A 81 -6.12 5.94 -7.77
C THR A 81 -5.11 7.02 -8.13
N ASP A 82 -4.56 7.01 -9.36
CA ASP A 82 -3.62 8.01 -9.85
C ASP A 82 -4.24 9.42 -9.91
N GLU A 83 -5.49 9.55 -10.35
CA GLU A 83 -6.17 10.85 -10.40
C GLU A 83 -6.56 11.36 -9.00
N LEU A 84 -6.81 10.45 -8.05
CA LEU A 84 -7.16 10.78 -6.67
C LEU A 84 -5.93 11.05 -5.79
N SER A 85 -4.76 10.50 -6.11
CA SER A 85 -3.52 10.74 -5.37
C SER A 85 -3.11 12.21 -5.33
N GLY A 86 -3.54 13.00 -6.34
CA GLY A 86 -3.36 14.45 -6.37
C GLY A 86 -4.37 15.24 -5.53
N LEU A 87 -5.24 14.60 -4.71
CA LEU A 87 -6.05 15.28 -3.72
C LEU A 87 -5.18 15.61 -2.51
N GLN A 88 -4.51 16.75 -2.59
CA GLN A 88 -3.76 17.31 -1.47
C GLN A 88 -4.72 18.00 -0.49
N ASP A 89 -4.26 18.21 0.75
CA ASP A 89 -5.05 18.85 1.80
C ASP A 89 -5.25 20.36 1.58
N GLU A 90 -4.93 20.90 0.41
CA GLU A 90 -5.12 22.29 0.06
C GLU A 90 -6.61 22.60 -0.18
N VAL A 91 -7.27 22.98 0.87
CA VAL A 91 -8.65 23.47 0.84
C VAL A 91 -8.63 24.97 1.04
N PRO A 92 -9.54 25.74 0.41
CA PRO A 92 -9.68 27.16 0.75
C PRO A 92 -9.87 27.35 2.25
N PRO A 93 -9.19 28.34 2.86
CA PRO A 93 -9.36 28.63 4.27
C PRO A 93 -10.81 29.05 4.58
N GLU A 94 -11.25 28.76 5.79
CA GLU A 94 -12.51 29.27 6.34
C GLU A 94 -12.34 30.75 6.72
N ASP A 95 -13.47 31.46 6.77
CA ASP A 95 -13.49 32.84 7.25
C ASP A 95 -13.01 32.94 8.70
N PHE A 96 -12.05 33.84 8.94
CA PHE A 96 -11.42 34.02 10.25
C PHE A 96 -12.41 34.30 11.37
N ALA A 97 -13.50 35.02 11.11
CA ALA A 97 -14.52 35.31 12.12
C ALA A 97 -15.14 34.01 12.68
N GLY A 98 -15.40 33.01 11.83
CA GLY A 98 -15.92 31.72 12.28
C GLY A 98 -14.91 30.92 13.09
N ILE A 99 -13.65 30.95 12.70
CA ILE A 99 -12.53 30.28 13.40
C ILE A 99 -12.30 30.94 14.75
N LYS A 100 -12.23 32.27 14.80
CA LYS A 100 -12.09 33.07 16.02
C LYS A 100 -13.19 32.74 17.02
N GLN A 101 -14.46 32.79 16.58
CA GLN A 101 -15.61 32.48 17.44
C GLN A 101 -15.50 31.07 18.04
N LEU A 102 -15.09 30.08 17.26
CA LEU A 102 -14.92 28.72 17.75
C LEU A 102 -13.76 28.63 18.76
N ALA A 103 -12.61 29.22 18.46
CA ALA A 103 -11.46 29.19 19.34
C ALA A 103 -11.74 29.90 20.68
N GLU A 104 -12.37 31.07 20.67
CA GLU A 104 -12.75 31.80 21.86
C GLU A 104 -13.78 31.06 22.73
N ALA A 105 -14.73 30.39 22.08
CA ALA A 105 -15.73 29.56 22.79
C ALA A 105 -15.06 28.34 23.45
N GLU A 106 -14.11 27.70 22.79
CA GLU A 106 -13.37 26.52 23.30
C GLU A 106 -12.36 26.90 24.40
N LEU A 107 -11.64 28.02 24.24
CA LEU A 107 -10.62 28.49 25.19
C LEU A 107 -11.22 29.29 26.37
N GLY A 108 -12.50 29.63 26.31
CA GLY A 108 -13.22 30.33 27.39
C GLY A 108 -12.77 31.77 27.62
N GLY A 109 -12.39 32.49 26.56
CA GLY A 109 -11.99 33.90 26.61
C GLY A 109 -11.63 34.43 25.23
N GLU A 110 -11.40 35.76 25.12
CA GLU A 110 -10.98 36.37 23.86
C GLU A 110 -9.57 35.91 23.48
N LEU A 111 -9.29 35.80 22.17
CA LEU A 111 -7.94 35.40 21.68
C LEU A 111 -6.87 36.38 22.17
N SER A 112 -7.19 37.68 22.28
CA SER A 112 -6.32 38.73 22.81
C SER A 112 -5.90 38.53 24.28
N ASP A 113 -6.73 37.79 25.08
CA ASP A 113 -6.39 37.47 26.48
C ASP A 113 -5.50 36.22 26.59
N LYS A 114 -5.54 35.35 25.56
CA LYS A 114 -4.82 34.09 25.56
C LYS A 114 -3.48 34.17 24.84
N PHE A 115 -3.41 34.98 23.79
CA PHE A 115 -2.24 35.14 22.93
C PHE A 115 -1.85 36.62 22.84
N ALA A 116 -0.56 36.91 22.94
CA ALA A 116 -0.03 38.26 22.72
C ALA A 116 -0.20 38.72 21.28
N GLU A 117 -0.05 37.77 20.35
CA GLU A 117 -0.23 37.96 18.91
C GLU A 117 -0.92 36.73 18.35
N PHE A 118 -1.85 36.93 17.40
CA PHE A 118 -2.54 35.85 16.69
C PHE A 118 -2.68 36.24 15.23
N GLU A 119 -2.09 35.46 14.31
CA GLU A 119 -2.15 35.71 12.87
C GLU A 119 -3.53 35.31 12.34
N GLU A 120 -4.24 36.26 11.69
CA GLU A 120 -5.56 36.01 11.09
C GLU A 120 -5.45 35.16 9.83
N GLU A 121 -4.36 35.33 9.05
CA GLU A 121 -4.07 34.51 7.88
C GLU A 121 -3.55 33.14 8.34
N PRO A 122 -4.18 32.03 7.91
CA PRO A 122 -3.73 30.72 8.34
C PRO A 122 -2.39 30.35 7.68
N LEU A 123 -1.48 29.75 8.47
CA LEU A 123 -0.25 29.13 7.98
C LEU A 123 -0.58 27.99 7.00
N ALA A 124 -1.61 27.21 7.30
CA ALA A 124 -2.10 26.12 6.47
C ALA A 124 -3.59 25.89 6.68
N ALA A 125 -4.30 25.53 5.61
CA ALA A 125 -5.70 25.13 5.67
C ALA A 125 -5.84 23.67 5.23
N ALA A 126 -6.29 22.82 6.15
CA ALA A 126 -6.54 21.40 5.93
C ALA A 126 -8.02 21.09 5.71
N SER A 127 -8.32 19.84 5.38
CA SER A 127 -9.70 19.38 5.13
C SER A 127 -10.62 19.52 6.34
N LEU A 128 -10.10 19.33 7.55
CA LEU A 128 -10.88 19.29 8.80
C LEU A 128 -10.59 20.45 9.75
N GLY A 129 -9.54 21.24 9.51
CA GLY A 129 -9.14 22.37 10.34
C GLY A 129 -8.21 23.32 9.61
N GLN A 130 -7.73 24.34 10.31
CA GLN A 130 -6.67 25.21 9.83
C GLN A 130 -5.71 25.57 10.97
N VAL A 131 -4.49 25.94 10.61
CA VAL A 131 -3.39 26.21 11.54
C VAL A 131 -3.04 27.70 11.44
N HIS A 132 -2.95 28.36 12.56
CA HIS A 132 -2.54 29.75 12.66
C HIS A 132 -1.29 29.88 13.52
N ARG A 133 -0.41 30.82 13.20
CA ARG A 133 0.65 31.22 14.10
C ARG A 133 0.14 32.13 15.19
N ALA A 134 0.69 31.95 16.36
CA ALA A 134 0.38 32.81 17.49
C ALA A 134 1.60 32.93 18.42
N ARG A 135 1.56 33.91 19.30
CA ARG A 135 2.54 34.06 20.37
C ARG A 135 1.82 34.04 21.70
N LEU A 136 2.32 33.28 22.65
CA LEU A 136 1.70 33.16 23.97
C LEU A 136 1.81 34.48 24.76
N ALA A 137 0.72 34.81 25.48
CA ALA A 137 0.65 35.94 26.36
C ALA A 137 1.18 35.55 27.76
N GLY A 138 2.39 35.99 28.14
CA GLY A 138 2.90 35.89 29.49
C GLY A 138 3.48 34.52 29.91
N VAL A 139 3.73 34.37 31.21
CA VAL A 139 4.23 33.13 31.83
C VAL A 139 3.09 32.14 32.02
N ILE A 140 3.16 30.97 31.42
CA ILE A 140 2.17 29.92 31.58
C ILE A 140 2.67 28.95 32.66
N ASP A 141 1.87 28.71 33.68
CA ASP A 141 2.03 27.72 34.75
C ASP A 141 3.37 27.76 35.53
N GLY A 142 3.99 28.94 35.70
CA GLY A 142 5.18 29.09 36.56
C GLY A 142 6.42 28.36 36.07
N LYS A 143 6.36 27.72 34.89
CA LYS A 143 7.53 27.21 34.17
C LYS A 143 8.06 28.32 33.25
N ASP A 144 9.38 28.46 33.17
CA ASP A 144 10.02 29.39 32.24
C ASP A 144 9.35 29.32 30.88
N ASN A 145 9.13 30.48 30.21
CA ASN A 145 8.52 30.63 28.89
C ASN A 145 9.16 29.68 27.86
N ARG A 146 8.78 28.40 27.90
CA ARG A 146 9.41 27.38 27.08
C ARG A 146 8.96 27.49 25.63
N TYR A 147 7.73 28.01 25.45
CA TYR A 147 7.12 28.13 24.12
C TYR A 147 6.56 29.56 23.99
N VAL A 148 7.30 30.44 23.33
CA VAL A 148 6.86 31.82 23.05
C VAL A 148 6.07 31.84 21.75
N ASP A 149 6.61 31.23 20.71
CA ASP A 149 5.97 31.11 19.40
C ASP A 149 5.27 29.74 19.29
N VAL A 150 4.01 29.76 18.91
CA VAL A 150 3.16 28.58 18.86
C VAL A 150 2.37 28.52 17.56
N VAL A 151 1.96 27.32 17.19
CA VAL A 151 0.94 27.08 16.16
C VAL A 151 -0.35 26.61 16.82
N VAL A 152 -1.46 27.15 16.38
CA VAL A 152 -2.78 26.84 16.90
C VAL A 152 -3.60 26.18 15.79
N LYS A 153 -3.86 24.88 15.92
CA LYS A 153 -4.69 24.10 15.02
C LYS A 153 -6.12 24.18 15.52
N ILE A 154 -7.04 24.67 14.67
CA ILE A 154 -8.43 24.90 15.02
C ILE A 154 -9.31 24.14 14.02
N GLN A 155 -10.29 23.39 14.53
CA GLN A 155 -11.24 22.68 13.69
C GLN A 155 -12.11 23.63 12.86
N ARG A 156 -12.58 23.16 11.71
CA ARG A 156 -13.59 23.89 10.95
C ARG A 156 -14.89 23.98 11.73
N PRO A 157 -15.57 25.12 11.70
CA PRO A 157 -16.88 25.25 12.35
C PRO A 157 -17.87 24.19 11.85
N ASN A 158 -18.59 23.56 12.76
CA ASN A 158 -19.60 22.53 12.48
C ASN A 158 -19.06 21.24 11.80
N ILE A 159 -17.75 20.93 11.93
CA ILE A 159 -17.12 19.79 11.26
C ILE A 159 -17.80 18.46 11.61
N GLU A 160 -18.22 18.24 12.85
CA GLU A 160 -18.92 17.03 13.28
C GLU A 160 -20.24 16.82 12.51
N THR A 161 -21.00 17.90 12.27
CA THR A 161 -22.24 17.86 11.47
C THR A 161 -21.94 17.55 10.00
N ILE A 162 -20.86 18.09 9.47
CA ILE A 162 -20.39 17.81 8.11
C ILE A 162 -20.00 16.33 7.99
N ILE A 163 -19.20 15.81 8.92
CA ILE A 163 -18.79 14.39 8.99
C ILE A 163 -20.02 13.49 9.04
N ALA A 164 -20.94 13.73 9.98
CA ALA A 164 -22.15 12.92 10.13
C ALA A 164 -22.99 12.89 8.84
N THR A 165 -23.11 14.04 8.15
CA THR A 165 -23.85 14.17 6.89
C THR A 165 -23.17 13.42 5.75
N ASP A 166 -21.87 13.58 5.59
CA ASP A 166 -21.10 12.98 4.50
C ASP A 166 -21.00 11.46 4.68
N VAL A 167 -20.73 11.00 5.90
CA VAL A 167 -20.71 9.56 6.24
C VAL A 167 -22.08 8.93 5.98
N ALA A 168 -23.18 9.59 6.34
CA ALA A 168 -24.52 9.08 6.04
C ALA A 168 -24.78 8.97 4.52
N ALA A 169 -24.34 9.96 3.74
CA ALA A 169 -24.44 9.93 2.28
C ALA A 169 -23.61 8.79 1.67
N ILE A 170 -22.36 8.64 2.11
CA ILE A 170 -21.45 7.60 1.62
C ILE A 170 -21.95 6.21 2.03
N ARG A 171 -22.50 6.04 3.23
CA ARG A 171 -23.13 4.80 3.67
C ARG A 171 -24.32 4.41 2.77
N THR A 172 -25.14 5.38 2.36
CA THR A 172 -26.22 5.14 1.42
C THR A 172 -25.71 4.64 0.08
N VAL A 173 -24.65 5.27 -0.45
CA VAL A 173 -23.98 4.84 -1.68
C VAL A 173 -23.36 3.45 -1.53
N GLY A 174 -22.69 3.20 -0.42
CA GLY A 174 -22.10 1.90 -0.09
C GLY A 174 -23.13 0.77 -0.10
N ASN A 175 -24.30 1.03 0.50
CA ASN A 175 -25.43 0.07 0.46
C ASN A 175 -25.90 -0.22 -0.96
N TRP A 176 -25.91 0.78 -1.86
CA TRP A 176 -26.23 0.54 -3.27
C TRP A 176 -25.19 -0.34 -3.96
N LEU A 177 -23.91 -0.09 -3.71
CA LEU A 177 -22.81 -0.87 -4.29
C LEU A 177 -22.85 -2.35 -3.87
N MET A 178 -23.30 -2.65 -2.65
CA MET A 178 -23.46 -4.02 -2.15
C MET A 178 -24.52 -4.85 -2.89
N HIS A 179 -25.43 -4.22 -3.64
CA HIS A 179 -26.37 -4.93 -4.52
C HIS A 179 -25.70 -5.46 -5.80
N TYR A 180 -24.53 -4.93 -6.15
CA TYR A 180 -23.77 -5.38 -7.32
C TYR A 180 -22.79 -6.50 -6.93
N ARG A 181 -23.12 -7.73 -7.36
CA ARG A 181 -22.40 -8.95 -6.99
C ARG A 181 -20.87 -8.87 -7.14
N PRO A 182 -20.29 -8.35 -8.25
CA PRO A 182 -18.84 -8.28 -8.41
C PRO A 182 -18.13 -7.41 -7.38
N ILE A 183 -18.78 -6.38 -6.83
CA ILE A 183 -18.21 -5.56 -5.75
C ILE A 183 -18.33 -6.31 -4.43
N ARG A 184 -19.50 -6.86 -4.13
CA ARG A 184 -19.76 -7.61 -2.89
C ARG A 184 -18.83 -8.82 -2.68
N GLU A 185 -18.37 -9.44 -3.77
CA GLU A 185 -17.45 -10.60 -3.72
C GLU A 185 -15.97 -10.17 -3.55
N ARG A 186 -15.64 -8.89 -3.78
CA ARG A 186 -14.26 -8.40 -3.77
C ARG A 186 -13.94 -7.42 -2.65
N ALA A 187 -14.94 -6.75 -2.09
CA ALA A 187 -14.76 -5.73 -1.09
C ALA A 187 -15.86 -5.78 -0.04
N ASP A 188 -15.45 -5.76 1.23
CA ASP A 188 -16.35 -5.54 2.35
C ASP A 188 -16.55 -4.03 2.55
N VAL A 189 -17.49 -3.46 1.76
CA VAL A 189 -17.79 -2.02 1.81
C VAL A 189 -18.26 -1.56 3.19
N PRO A 190 -19.09 -2.30 3.95
CA PRO A 190 -19.44 -1.93 5.32
C PRO A 190 -18.23 -1.83 6.24
N ALA A 191 -17.31 -2.79 6.20
CA ALA A 191 -16.09 -2.76 7.02
C ALA A 191 -15.19 -1.57 6.65
N LEU A 192 -15.01 -1.30 5.34
CA LEU A 192 -14.27 -0.13 4.85
C LEU A 192 -14.87 1.19 5.30
N LEU A 193 -16.20 1.30 5.30
CA LEU A 193 -16.88 2.51 5.78
C LEU A 193 -16.80 2.66 7.29
N ALA A 194 -16.82 1.58 8.04
CA ALA A 194 -16.63 1.60 9.49
C ALA A 194 -15.21 2.06 9.84
N GLU A 195 -14.20 1.52 9.17
CA GLU A 195 -12.79 1.90 9.31
C GLU A 195 -12.58 3.38 8.96
N PHE A 196 -13.07 3.81 7.80
CA PHE A 196 -12.98 5.21 7.38
C PHE A 196 -13.65 6.16 8.39
N THR A 197 -14.82 5.77 8.89
CA THR A 197 -15.54 6.57 9.89
C THR A 197 -14.73 6.70 11.18
N ARG A 198 -14.10 5.61 11.64
CA ARG A 198 -13.23 5.62 12.82
C ARG A 198 -12.06 6.57 12.63
N ILE A 199 -11.35 6.47 11.50
CA ILE A 199 -10.21 7.35 11.17
C ILE A 199 -10.63 8.83 11.19
N LEU A 200 -11.79 9.18 10.61
CA LEU A 200 -12.28 10.54 10.61
C LEU A 200 -12.54 11.11 12.02
N TYR A 201 -13.12 10.29 12.91
CA TYR A 201 -13.37 10.72 14.29
C TYR A 201 -12.09 10.78 15.13
N GLU A 202 -11.10 9.96 14.86
CA GLU A 202 -9.77 10.05 15.46
C GLU A 202 -9.06 11.34 15.03
N GLU A 203 -9.15 11.72 13.76
CA GLU A 203 -8.48 12.92 13.20
C GLU A 203 -9.05 14.24 13.71
N ILE A 204 -10.29 14.25 14.19
CA ILE A 204 -10.89 15.44 14.82
C ILE A 204 -10.78 15.45 16.35
N ASP A 205 -10.11 14.50 16.95
CA ASP A 205 -9.88 14.48 18.40
C ASP A 205 -8.52 15.08 18.74
N TYR A 206 -8.46 16.40 18.89
CA TYR A 206 -7.22 17.11 19.16
C TYR A 206 -6.64 16.85 20.55
N LEU A 207 -7.43 16.38 21.52
CA LEU A 207 -6.89 15.92 22.80
C LEU A 207 -6.12 14.60 22.61
N ALA A 208 -6.63 13.70 21.78
CA ALA A 208 -5.93 12.49 21.42
C ALA A 208 -4.65 12.79 20.63
N GLU A 209 -4.69 13.73 19.68
CA GLU A 209 -3.51 14.18 18.92
C GLU A 209 -2.43 14.76 19.84
N GLY A 210 -2.80 15.64 20.79
CA GLY A 210 -1.87 16.15 21.78
C GLY A 210 -1.27 15.08 22.68
N SER A 211 -2.10 14.13 23.13
CA SER A 211 -1.62 12.99 23.93
C SER A 211 -0.66 12.09 23.15
N ASN A 212 -0.91 11.90 21.85
CA ASN A 212 0.01 11.16 20.98
C ASN A 212 1.35 11.90 20.86
N ALA A 213 1.34 13.24 20.70
CA ALA A 213 2.57 14.05 20.65
C ALA A 213 3.40 13.85 21.94
N ASP A 214 2.76 13.89 23.11
CA ASP A 214 3.46 13.63 24.39
C ASP A 214 4.05 12.22 24.46
N ILE A 215 3.35 11.20 23.95
CA ILE A 215 3.87 9.83 23.89
C ILE A 215 5.11 9.77 22.98
N PHE A 216 5.07 10.40 21.80
CA PHE A 216 6.25 10.45 20.92
C PHE A 216 7.41 11.21 21.57
N ALA A 217 7.14 12.34 22.22
CA ALA A 217 8.15 13.11 22.91
C ALA A 217 8.85 12.29 24.02
N GLU A 218 8.09 11.49 24.79
CA GLU A 218 8.66 10.61 25.82
C GLU A 218 9.43 9.44 25.20
N ASN A 219 8.89 8.78 24.17
CA ASN A 219 9.54 7.63 23.53
C ASN A 219 10.86 8.01 22.83
N LEU A 220 10.92 9.21 22.26
CA LEU A 220 12.05 9.68 21.47
C LEU A 220 12.98 10.66 22.20
N LYS A 221 12.75 10.92 23.50
CA LYS A 221 13.55 11.88 24.29
C LYS A 221 15.06 11.60 24.26
N ASP A 222 15.43 10.31 24.23
CA ASP A 222 16.82 9.84 24.19
C ASP A 222 17.32 9.59 22.75
N PHE A 223 16.51 9.87 21.72
CA PHE A 223 16.92 9.69 20.34
C PHE A 223 17.57 10.97 19.81
N PRO A 224 18.86 10.93 19.44
CA PRO A 224 19.59 12.14 19.09
C PRO A 224 19.10 12.76 17.77
N GLY A 225 18.91 14.07 17.78
CA GLY A 225 18.57 14.85 16.58
C GLY A 225 17.13 14.66 16.08
N VAL A 226 16.20 14.25 16.96
CA VAL A 226 14.77 14.25 16.70
C VAL A 226 14.09 15.24 17.65
N ARG A 227 13.13 15.99 17.14
CA ARG A 227 12.35 16.97 17.91
C ARG A 227 10.86 16.73 17.72
N ILE A 228 10.13 16.70 18.80
CA ILE A 228 8.67 16.64 18.84
C ILE A 228 8.18 17.94 19.47
N PRO A 229 7.23 18.68 18.85
CA PRO A 229 6.71 19.92 19.41
C PRO A 229 6.01 19.68 20.74
N GLY A 230 6.28 20.54 21.70
CA GLY A 230 5.59 20.49 22.98
C GLY A 230 4.13 20.94 22.88
N VAL A 231 3.26 20.28 23.65
CA VAL A 231 1.84 20.61 23.72
C VAL A 231 1.61 21.66 24.80
N VAL A 232 0.90 22.73 24.48
CA VAL A 232 0.47 23.74 25.44
C VAL A 232 -0.94 23.38 25.95
N TRP A 233 -1.02 22.53 26.95
CA TRP A 233 -2.27 21.94 27.44
C TRP A 233 -3.26 22.98 28.00
N SER A 234 -2.77 24.11 28.57
CA SER A 234 -3.62 25.20 29.03
C SER A 234 -4.38 25.91 27.90
N HIS A 235 -3.92 25.73 26.63
CA HIS A 235 -4.51 26.30 25.42
C HIS A 235 -4.95 25.20 24.44
N THR A 236 -5.15 23.98 24.96
CA THR A 236 -5.58 22.83 24.15
C THR A 236 -6.89 22.30 24.65
N THR A 237 -7.84 22.09 23.74
CA THR A 237 -9.18 21.52 23.98
C THR A 237 -9.46 20.45 22.93
N ARG A 238 -10.67 19.90 22.92
CA ARG A 238 -11.06 18.92 21.91
C ARG A 238 -11.02 19.46 20.47
N ARG A 239 -11.18 20.78 20.29
CA ARG A 239 -11.28 21.43 18.97
C ARG A 239 -10.19 22.44 18.67
N VAL A 240 -9.34 22.70 19.64
CA VAL A 240 -8.19 23.61 19.52
C VAL A 240 -6.97 22.87 20.07
N LEU A 241 -5.90 22.76 19.26
CA LEU A 241 -4.63 22.18 19.67
C LEU A 241 -3.55 23.24 19.50
N THR A 242 -2.85 23.53 20.59
CA THR A 242 -1.75 24.50 20.61
C THR A 242 -0.43 23.77 20.82
N LEU A 243 0.47 23.90 19.87
CA LEU A 243 1.78 23.26 19.85
C LEU A 243 2.88 24.32 19.73
N GLU A 244 4.09 23.98 20.16
CA GLU A 244 5.31 24.74 19.87
C GLU A 244 5.45 24.94 18.35
N ASP A 245 5.80 26.18 17.91
CA ASP A 245 6.15 26.41 16.50
C ASP A 245 7.54 25.83 16.21
N VAL A 246 7.55 24.75 15.48
CA VAL A 246 8.76 24.05 15.04
C VAL A 246 8.88 24.06 13.51
N TYR A 247 8.20 25.01 12.87
CA TYR A 247 8.19 25.11 11.42
C TYR A 247 9.59 25.42 10.90
N ALA A 248 10.07 24.56 10.01
CA ALA A 248 11.39 24.61 9.46
C ALA A 248 11.35 24.19 7.96
N ILE A 249 12.45 23.75 7.39
CA ILE A 249 12.55 23.33 6.00
C ILE A 249 11.78 22.02 5.80
N LYS A 250 10.86 21.96 4.83
CA LYS A 250 10.18 20.70 4.50
C LYS A 250 11.17 19.64 4.03
N VAL A 251 10.96 18.40 4.42
CA VAL A 251 11.86 17.28 4.06
C VAL A 251 12.03 17.09 2.55
N THR A 252 11.12 17.63 1.73
CA THR A 252 11.19 17.60 0.26
C THR A 252 11.88 18.79 -0.37
N ASP A 253 12.19 19.83 0.40
CA ASP A 253 12.88 21.01 -0.11
C ASP A 253 14.39 20.78 -0.13
N TYR A 254 14.81 19.83 -0.97
CA TYR A 254 16.17 19.31 -1.07
C TYR A 254 17.21 20.42 -1.29
N GLY A 255 16.82 21.48 -2.03
CA GLY A 255 17.67 22.63 -2.31
C GLY A 255 17.98 23.43 -1.06
N GLU A 256 16.98 23.74 -0.23
CA GLU A 256 17.14 24.47 1.03
C GLU A 256 17.92 23.65 2.05
N ILE A 257 17.59 22.34 2.21
CA ILE A 257 18.33 21.43 3.11
C ILE A 257 19.84 21.47 2.80
N THR A 258 20.19 21.37 1.50
CA THR A 258 21.59 21.39 1.07
C THR A 258 22.22 22.78 1.23
N ALA A 259 21.48 23.87 0.91
CA ALA A 259 21.96 25.24 1.05
C ALA A 259 22.27 25.61 2.49
N ASP A 260 21.50 25.09 3.45
CA ASP A 260 21.73 25.23 4.88
C ASP A 260 22.79 24.27 5.45
N GLY A 261 23.45 23.51 4.59
CA GLY A 261 24.58 22.65 4.95
C GLY A 261 24.20 21.37 5.70
N VAL A 262 22.94 20.91 5.56
CA VAL A 262 22.51 19.63 6.11
C VAL A 262 22.69 18.54 5.05
N ASP A 263 23.32 17.42 5.43
CA ASP A 263 23.49 16.27 4.56
C ASP A 263 22.19 15.49 4.41
N ARG A 264 21.68 15.42 3.18
CA ARG A 264 20.42 14.73 2.85
C ARG A 264 20.47 13.23 3.12
N SER A 265 21.62 12.58 2.90
CA SER A 265 21.79 11.15 3.19
C SER A 265 21.71 10.89 4.70
N ALA A 266 22.27 11.81 5.53
CA ALA A 266 22.13 11.75 6.98
C ALA A 266 20.67 11.95 7.42
N VAL A 267 19.89 12.80 6.73
CA VAL A 267 18.46 12.98 7.00
C VAL A 267 17.69 11.70 6.67
N ALA A 268 17.92 11.09 5.50
CA ALA A 268 17.29 9.83 5.10
C ALA A 268 17.59 8.72 6.12
N LYS A 269 18.84 8.60 6.53
CA LYS A 269 19.26 7.61 7.52
C LYS A 269 18.58 7.83 8.87
N ARG A 270 18.59 9.06 9.40
CA ARG A 270 17.95 9.38 10.69
C ARG A 270 16.45 9.13 10.64
N LEU A 271 15.79 9.50 9.55
CA LEU A 271 14.37 9.24 9.34
C LEU A 271 14.08 7.74 9.37
N PHE A 272 14.88 6.93 8.70
CA PHE A 272 14.74 5.48 8.68
C PHE A 272 14.98 4.87 10.07
N ASP A 273 16.07 5.27 10.75
CA ASP A 273 16.44 4.74 12.07
C ASP A 273 15.37 5.06 13.13
N VAL A 274 14.77 6.26 13.09
CA VAL A 274 13.70 6.62 14.02
C VAL A 274 12.43 5.80 13.80
N TYR A 275 12.09 5.50 12.54
CA TYR A 275 10.96 4.62 12.24
C TYR A 275 11.19 3.18 12.69
N LEU A 276 12.42 2.67 12.55
CA LEU A 276 12.77 1.35 13.09
C LEU A 276 12.57 1.31 14.59
N ARG A 277 12.99 2.35 15.32
CA ARG A 277 12.73 2.46 16.76
C ARG A 277 11.25 2.49 17.09
N MET A 278 10.49 3.40 16.47
CA MET A 278 9.04 3.51 16.68
C MET A 278 8.31 2.18 16.48
N ILE A 279 8.65 1.42 15.43
CA ILE A 279 7.97 0.18 15.07
C ILE A 279 8.40 -0.97 15.97
N PHE A 280 9.69 -1.17 16.17
CA PHE A 280 10.23 -2.37 16.80
C PHE A 280 10.48 -2.24 18.29
N GLU A 281 10.86 -1.06 18.79
CA GLU A 281 11.12 -0.84 20.21
C GLU A 281 9.87 -0.30 20.90
N ASP A 282 9.32 0.81 20.43
CA ASP A 282 8.19 1.47 21.08
C ASP A 282 6.86 0.77 20.75
N GLY A 283 6.73 0.18 19.55
CA GLY A 283 5.48 -0.39 19.03
C GLY A 283 4.39 0.66 18.84
N PHE A 284 4.79 1.92 18.74
CA PHE A 284 3.96 3.07 18.52
C PHE A 284 4.63 3.97 17.47
N PHE A 285 4.02 4.12 16.30
CA PHE A 285 4.64 4.79 15.17
C PHE A 285 3.73 5.81 14.51
N HIS A 286 4.32 6.83 13.93
CA HIS A 286 3.64 7.83 13.13
C HIS A 286 3.16 7.19 11.82
N ALA A 287 1.84 7.07 11.63
CA ALA A 287 1.27 6.28 10.52
C ALA A 287 1.10 7.09 9.22
N ASP A 288 1.36 8.39 9.24
CA ASP A 288 1.26 9.25 8.06
C ASP A 288 2.55 10.08 7.83
N PRO A 289 3.66 9.45 7.41
CA PRO A 289 4.92 10.15 7.11
C PRO A 289 4.84 10.98 5.83
N HIS A 290 3.75 11.72 5.66
CA HIS A 290 3.63 12.61 4.51
C HIS A 290 4.71 13.70 4.59
N PRO A 291 5.33 14.12 3.46
CA PRO A 291 6.34 15.18 3.47
C PRO A 291 5.90 16.49 4.12
N GLY A 292 4.61 16.77 4.17
CA GLY A 292 4.04 17.92 4.88
C GLY A 292 4.11 17.83 6.41
N ASN A 293 4.38 16.63 6.95
CA ASN A 293 4.44 16.36 8.39
C ASN A 293 5.88 16.18 8.90
N LEU A 294 6.88 16.37 8.02
CA LEU A 294 8.29 16.14 8.31
C LEU A 294 9.11 17.37 7.94
N PHE A 295 9.83 17.91 8.91
CA PHE A 295 10.67 19.09 8.73
C PHE A 295 12.11 18.81 9.16
N VAL A 296 13.05 19.53 8.56
CA VAL A 296 14.47 19.56 8.92
C VAL A 296 14.75 20.94 9.48
N ASP A 297 15.01 21.01 10.79
CA ASP A 297 15.51 22.21 11.44
C ASP A 297 17.05 22.21 11.31
N PRO A 298 17.64 23.14 10.55
CA PRO A 298 19.10 23.18 10.35
C PRO A 298 19.86 23.49 11.64
N GLY A 299 19.19 23.94 12.70
CA GLY A 299 19.77 24.22 13.99
C GLY A 299 20.90 25.26 13.95
N ILE A 300 21.79 25.15 14.90
CA ILE A 300 22.93 26.10 15.09
C ILE A 300 24.24 25.35 14.81
N VAL A 301 25.21 26.05 14.22
CA VAL A 301 26.58 25.55 14.10
C VAL A 301 27.28 25.79 15.44
N ASP A 302 27.84 24.74 16.03
CA ASP A 302 28.56 24.82 17.29
C ASP A 302 29.97 25.48 17.14
N GLU A 303 30.67 25.67 18.26
CA GLU A 303 32.01 26.30 18.26
C GLU A 303 33.08 25.45 17.54
N GLU A 304 32.79 24.15 17.35
CA GLU A 304 33.67 23.19 16.66
C GLU A 304 33.37 23.14 15.14
N GLY A 305 32.36 23.90 14.70
CA GLY A 305 31.94 23.98 13.28
C GLY A 305 31.02 22.85 12.85
N GLU A 306 30.57 22.00 13.78
CA GLU A 306 29.59 20.96 13.53
C GLU A 306 28.16 21.50 13.64
N ARG A 307 27.29 21.07 12.72
CA ARG A 307 25.90 21.51 12.71
C ARG A 307 25.01 20.52 13.46
N GLN A 308 24.37 20.99 14.51
CA GLN A 308 23.35 20.23 15.23
C GLN A 308 21.98 20.48 14.61
N TRP A 309 21.61 19.66 13.65
CA TRP A 309 20.30 19.70 12.98
C TRP A 309 19.33 18.69 13.58
N PHE A 310 18.02 18.97 13.46
CA PHE A 310 16.96 18.13 13.99
C PHE A 310 15.98 17.72 12.91
N LEU A 311 15.51 16.47 12.98
CA LEU A 311 14.35 15.98 12.26
C LEU A 311 13.11 16.21 13.12
N THR A 312 12.14 16.94 12.61
CA THR A 312 10.95 17.32 13.36
C THR A 312 9.71 16.67 12.77
N PHE A 313 8.88 16.11 13.64
CA PHE A 313 7.60 15.51 13.28
C PHE A 313 6.47 16.44 13.73
N VAL A 314 5.45 16.60 12.89
CA VAL A 314 4.22 17.32 13.22
C VAL A 314 3.01 16.48 12.79
N ASP A 315 1.82 16.84 13.26
CA ASP A 315 0.55 16.15 12.97
C ASP A 315 0.50 14.70 13.48
N PHE A 316 0.14 14.55 14.75
CA PHE A 316 0.04 13.25 15.43
C PHE A 316 -1.39 12.67 15.43
N GLY A 317 -2.24 13.14 14.51
CA GLY A 317 -3.61 12.68 14.35
C GLY A 317 -3.71 11.22 13.88
N MET A 318 -2.71 10.73 13.15
CA MET A 318 -2.66 9.34 12.69
C MET A 318 -1.47 8.60 13.29
N VAL A 319 -1.76 7.66 14.18
CA VAL A 319 -0.75 6.81 14.81
C VAL A 319 -1.08 5.33 14.61
N GLY A 320 -0.02 4.53 14.46
CA GLY A 320 -0.13 3.08 14.38
C GLY A 320 0.38 2.42 15.67
N ARG A 321 -0.22 1.30 16.04
CA ARG A 321 0.22 0.46 17.15
C ARG A 321 0.57 -0.92 16.63
N VAL A 322 1.74 -1.41 16.99
CA VAL A 322 2.17 -2.77 16.66
C VAL A 322 1.84 -3.68 17.86
N PRO A 323 0.86 -4.58 17.74
CA PRO A 323 0.55 -5.51 18.81
C PRO A 323 1.78 -6.37 19.17
N PRO A 324 1.94 -6.79 20.44
CA PRO A 324 3.11 -7.55 20.88
C PRO A 324 3.38 -8.84 20.08
N ASN A 325 2.32 -9.54 19.68
CA ASN A 325 2.41 -10.74 18.82
C ASN A 325 2.89 -10.42 17.40
N ALA A 326 2.42 -9.33 16.80
CA ALA A 326 2.89 -8.87 15.50
C ALA A 326 4.34 -8.37 15.55
N ARG A 327 4.75 -7.74 16.66
CA ARG A 327 6.13 -7.27 16.87
C ARG A 327 7.14 -8.43 16.79
N ALA A 328 6.83 -9.56 17.40
CA ALA A 328 7.68 -10.75 17.34
C ALA A 328 7.82 -11.27 15.88
N GLY A 329 6.72 -11.33 15.12
CA GLY A 329 6.74 -11.73 13.73
C GLY A 329 7.49 -10.74 12.81
N LEU A 330 7.32 -9.43 13.05
CA LEU A 330 8.07 -8.39 12.32
C LEU A 330 9.56 -8.43 12.63
N ARG A 331 9.94 -8.69 13.89
CA ARG A 331 11.32 -8.88 14.29
C ARG A 331 11.95 -10.06 13.55
N GLU A 332 11.25 -11.20 13.53
CA GLU A 332 11.68 -12.38 12.79
C GLU A 332 11.83 -12.10 11.29
N LEU A 333 10.92 -11.29 10.72
CA LEU A 333 10.98 -10.83 9.33
C LEU A 333 12.27 -10.05 9.05
N VAL A 334 12.60 -9.07 9.88
CA VAL A 334 13.82 -8.25 9.71
C VAL A 334 15.09 -9.11 9.80
N ILE A 335 15.12 -10.05 10.74
CA ILE A 335 16.25 -10.97 10.88
C ILE A 335 16.35 -11.89 9.65
N ALA A 336 15.21 -12.43 9.17
CA ALA A 336 15.16 -13.28 7.98
C ALA A 336 15.69 -12.56 6.73
N VAL A 337 15.25 -11.31 6.54
CA VAL A 337 15.74 -10.46 5.44
C VAL A 337 17.24 -10.20 5.56
N ALA A 338 17.72 -9.78 6.73
CA ALA A 338 19.14 -9.47 6.93
C ALA A 338 20.06 -10.70 6.79
N THR A 339 19.57 -11.89 7.15
CA THR A 339 20.30 -13.17 7.03
C THR A 339 20.04 -13.92 5.74
N ARG A 340 19.15 -13.44 4.87
CA ARG A 340 18.69 -14.10 3.64
C ARG A 340 18.16 -15.52 3.88
N ASP A 341 17.46 -15.71 5.00
CA ASP A 341 16.92 -16.99 5.40
C ASP A 341 15.45 -17.12 4.98
N SER A 342 15.22 -17.77 3.85
CA SER A 342 13.88 -17.96 3.29
C SER A 342 12.96 -18.79 4.19
N LYS A 343 13.47 -19.72 4.98
CA LYS A 343 12.67 -20.51 5.93
C LYS A 343 12.22 -19.66 7.10
N ARG A 344 13.12 -18.82 7.61
CA ARG A 344 12.85 -17.84 8.65
C ARG A 344 11.81 -16.81 8.17
N MET A 345 11.89 -16.42 6.89
CA MET A 345 10.92 -15.56 6.24
C MET A 345 9.51 -16.17 6.29
N VAL A 346 9.38 -17.43 5.88
CA VAL A 346 8.09 -18.15 5.93
C VAL A 346 7.58 -18.27 7.37
N ASN A 347 8.45 -18.53 8.35
CA ASN A 347 8.08 -18.56 9.76
C ASN A 347 7.54 -17.19 10.23
N SER A 348 8.18 -16.10 9.84
CA SER A 348 7.69 -14.75 10.13
C SER A 348 6.29 -14.50 9.56
N TYR A 349 6.02 -14.94 8.34
CA TYR A 349 4.70 -14.84 7.72
C TYR A 349 3.62 -15.61 8.49
N GLN A 350 3.95 -16.80 9.03
CA GLN A 350 3.05 -17.56 9.89
C GLN A 350 2.77 -16.82 11.20
N MET A 351 3.80 -16.27 11.86
CA MET A 351 3.66 -15.49 13.10
C MET A 351 2.81 -14.24 12.89
N LEU A 352 2.91 -13.62 11.71
CA LEU A 352 2.13 -12.43 11.32
C LEU A 352 0.72 -12.76 10.82
N ASN A 353 0.35 -14.04 10.72
CA ASN A 353 -0.91 -14.50 10.12
C ASN A 353 -1.12 -13.97 8.68
N VAL A 354 -0.03 -13.84 7.92
CA VAL A 354 -0.06 -13.38 6.52
C VAL A 354 -0.40 -14.52 5.55
N LEU A 355 -0.24 -15.77 5.98
CA LEU A 355 -0.50 -16.94 5.14
C LEU A 355 -1.89 -17.52 5.38
N LEU A 356 -2.54 -17.93 4.28
CA LEU A 356 -3.76 -18.72 4.35
C LEU A 356 -3.45 -20.16 4.80
N PRO A 357 -4.41 -20.88 5.44
CA PRO A 357 -4.17 -22.21 6.01
C PRO A 357 -3.71 -23.29 5.02
N HIS A 358 -3.94 -23.09 3.72
CA HIS A 358 -3.58 -24.04 2.66
C HIS A 358 -2.30 -23.65 1.89
N ALA A 359 -1.56 -22.65 2.38
CA ALA A 359 -0.34 -22.17 1.74
C ALA A 359 0.74 -23.27 1.68
N ASP A 360 1.35 -23.45 0.52
CA ASP A 360 2.52 -24.32 0.35
C ASP A 360 3.78 -23.60 0.84
N LEU A 361 4.22 -23.96 2.06
CA LEU A 361 5.33 -23.29 2.73
C LEU A 361 6.68 -23.58 2.05
N GLU A 362 6.84 -24.74 1.40
CA GLU A 362 8.07 -25.08 0.70
C GLU A 362 8.19 -24.27 -0.59
N LEU A 363 7.11 -24.16 -1.35
CA LEU A 363 7.07 -23.35 -2.57
C LEU A 363 7.28 -21.86 -2.26
N ILE A 364 6.73 -21.35 -1.16
CA ILE A 364 6.95 -19.97 -0.72
C ILE A 364 8.43 -19.77 -0.35
N ALA A 365 9.05 -20.70 0.40
CA ALA A 365 10.45 -20.58 0.75
C ALA A 365 11.39 -20.64 -0.47
N GLU A 366 11.06 -21.45 -1.49
CA GLU A 366 11.78 -21.47 -2.76
C GLU A 366 11.67 -20.14 -3.51
N ALA A 367 10.48 -19.55 -3.55
CA ALA A 367 10.24 -18.25 -4.18
C ALA A 367 10.99 -17.11 -3.46
N GLU A 368 10.98 -17.11 -2.13
CA GLU A 368 11.73 -16.13 -1.32
C GLU A 368 13.24 -16.27 -1.52
N GLN A 369 13.77 -17.50 -1.57
CA GLN A 369 15.19 -17.71 -1.87
C GLN A 369 15.56 -17.18 -3.24
N ALA A 370 14.76 -17.46 -4.26
CA ALA A 370 14.96 -16.94 -5.60
C ALA A 370 14.85 -15.41 -5.67
N ALA A 371 13.99 -14.81 -4.84
CA ALA A 371 13.86 -13.36 -4.72
C ALA A 371 15.11 -12.75 -4.05
N PHE A 372 15.61 -13.35 -2.97
CA PHE A 372 16.89 -12.93 -2.37
C PHE A 372 18.04 -12.99 -3.35
N ASP A 373 18.16 -14.08 -4.10
CA ASP A 373 19.27 -14.27 -5.04
C ASP A 373 19.26 -13.25 -6.19
N ARG A 374 18.06 -12.70 -6.55
CA ARG A 374 17.91 -11.75 -7.66
C ARG A 374 17.88 -10.30 -7.24
N PHE A 375 17.24 -9.99 -6.11
CA PHE A 375 16.84 -8.63 -5.76
C PHE A 375 17.54 -8.09 -4.51
N TRP A 376 18.08 -8.97 -3.67
CA TRP A 376 18.69 -8.53 -2.42
C TRP A 376 19.93 -7.67 -2.67
N GLY A 377 20.06 -6.59 -1.91
CA GLY A 377 21.19 -5.66 -1.99
C GLY A 377 21.07 -4.61 -3.09
N LYS A 378 20.06 -4.70 -3.96
CA LYS A 378 19.80 -3.65 -4.95
C LYS A 378 19.21 -2.42 -4.29
N SER A 379 19.62 -1.24 -4.73
CA SER A 379 19.00 0.04 -4.32
C SER A 379 17.56 0.15 -4.85
N MET A 380 16.80 1.09 -4.32
CA MET A 380 15.41 1.31 -4.79
C MET A 380 15.34 1.73 -6.26
N ASP A 381 16.32 2.48 -6.75
CA ASP A 381 16.38 2.84 -8.17
C ASP A 381 16.76 1.66 -9.05
N GLU A 382 17.72 0.84 -8.65
CA GLU A 382 18.05 -0.41 -9.33
C GLU A 382 16.86 -1.39 -9.39
N LEU A 383 16.03 -1.44 -8.34
CA LEU A 383 14.79 -2.25 -8.31
C LEU A 383 13.73 -1.72 -9.29
N ARG A 384 13.65 -0.41 -9.50
CA ARG A 384 12.75 0.21 -10.50
C ARG A 384 13.18 -0.05 -11.94
N GLU A 385 14.48 -0.17 -12.17
CA GLU A 385 15.06 -0.40 -13.49
C GLU A 385 15.11 -1.88 -13.90
N ILE A 386 14.63 -2.81 -13.04
CA ILE A 386 14.59 -4.24 -13.38
C ILE A 386 13.82 -4.45 -14.69
N PRO A 387 14.42 -5.13 -15.69
CA PRO A 387 13.77 -5.39 -16.96
C PRO A 387 12.47 -6.18 -16.78
N PHE A 388 11.43 -5.80 -17.52
CA PHE A 388 10.15 -6.50 -17.51
C PHE A 388 10.30 -8.01 -17.78
N GLU A 389 11.27 -8.40 -18.60
CA GLU A 389 11.57 -9.81 -18.93
C GLU A 389 11.99 -10.59 -17.67
N GLU A 390 12.86 -10.03 -16.81
CA GLU A 390 13.30 -10.66 -15.57
C GLU A 390 12.14 -10.84 -14.58
N MET A 391 11.30 -9.82 -14.43
CA MET A 391 10.09 -9.92 -13.63
C MET A 391 9.07 -10.92 -14.19
N HIS A 392 8.95 -10.97 -15.52
CA HIS A 392 8.10 -11.95 -16.20
C HIS A 392 8.58 -13.38 -15.99
N ASP A 393 9.90 -13.62 -16.12
CA ASP A 393 10.48 -14.95 -15.92
C ASP A 393 10.30 -15.43 -14.48
N PHE A 394 10.45 -14.54 -13.49
CA PHE A 394 10.15 -14.85 -12.08
C PHE A 394 8.67 -15.21 -11.89
N ALA A 395 7.75 -14.41 -12.45
CA ALA A 395 6.33 -14.69 -12.36
C ALA A 395 5.90 -15.99 -13.06
N VAL A 396 6.58 -16.38 -14.14
CA VAL A 396 6.35 -17.65 -14.84
C VAL A 396 6.89 -18.83 -14.03
N GLU A 397 8.06 -18.69 -13.41
CA GLU A 397 8.69 -19.70 -12.56
C GLU A 397 7.80 -20.03 -11.35
N PHE A 398 7.27 -19.02 -10.67
CA PHE A 398 6.40 -19.16 -9.50
C PHE A 398 4.92 -18.95 -9.83
N ARG A 399 4.50 -19.33 -11.04
CA ARG A 399 3.14 -19.14 -11.54
C ARG A 399 2.07 -19.74 -10.62
N GLU A 400 2.34 -20.87 -9.99
CA GLU A 400 1.41 -21.56 -9.10
C GLU A 400 1.14 -20.68 -7.87
N LEU A 401 2.17 -20.14 -7.23
CA LEU A 401 2.08 -19.21 -6.12
C LEU A 401 1.33 -17.91 -6.51
N MET A 402 1.60 -17.39 -7.72
CA MET A 402 0.94 -16.19 -8.23
C MET A 402 -0.56 -16.40 -8.54
N TYR A 403 -0.96 -17.63 -8.88
CA TYR A 403 -2.37 -17.97 -9.12
C TYR A 403 -3.14 -18.25 -7.83
N GLU A 404 -2.54 -18.94 -6.89
CA GLU A 404 -3.19 -19.31 -5.63
C GLU A 404 -3.27 -18.13 -4.66
N MET A 405 -2.33 -17.18 -4.78
CA MET A 405 -2.24 -16.00 -3.91
C MET A 405 -2.52 -16.36 -2.44
N PRO A 406 -1.70 -17.22 -1.83
CA PRO A 406 -1.98 -17.78 -0.49
C PRO A 406 -1.73 -16.77 0.63
N PHE A 407 -1.79 -15.49 0.32
CA PHE A 407 -1.51 -14.41 1.24
C PHE A 407 -2.79 -13.67 1.64
N GLN A 408 -2.87 -13.34 2.91
CA GLN A 408 -3.84 -12.41 3.47
C GLN A 408 -3.08 -11.37 4.30
N VAL A 409 -3.43 -10.10 4.18
CA VAL A 409 -2.76 -9.05 4.95
C VAL A 409 -3.67 -8.62 6.09
N PRO A 410 -3.28 -8.84 7.37
CA PRO A 410 -4.00 -8.29 8.51
C PRO A 410 -4.09 -6.77 8.45
N HIS A 411 -5.19 -6.20 8.95
CA HIS A 411 -5.44 -4.76 8.90
C HIS A 411 -4.29 -3.93 9.48
N ASP A 412 -3.75 -4.34 10.61
CA ASP A 412 -2.66 -3.63 11.29
C ASP A 412 -1.40 -3.56 10.44
N LEU A 413 -1.16 -4.57 9.61
CA LEU A 413 -0.01 -4.61 8.70
C LEU A 413 -0.23 -3.79 7.42
N ILE A 414 -1.47 -3.51 7.02
CA ILE A 414 -1.75 -2.63 5.85
C ILE A 414 -1.28 -1.21 6.14
N PHE A 415 -1.59 -0.67 7.32
CA PHE A 415 -1.13 0.67 7.72
C PHE A 415 0.39 0.73 7.82
N LEU A 416 0.99 -0.28 8.45
CA LEU A 416 2.45 -0.37 8.56
C LEU A 416 3.10 -0.45 7.16
N GLY A 417 2.58 -1.29 6.27
CA GLY A 417 3.07 -1.41 4.89
C GLY A 417 2.98 -0.10 4.11
N ARG A 418 1.86 0.64 4.23
CA ARG A 418 1.71 1.98 3.66
C ARG A 418 2.75 2.94 4.21
N THR A 419 2.94 2.97 5.52
CA THR A 419 3.92 3.83 6.18
C THR A 419 5.34 3.54 5.67
N VAL A 420 5.72 2.27 5.61
CA VAL A 420 7.04 1.84 5.10
C VAL A 420 7.22 2.21 3.62
N ALA A 421 6.18 2.08 2.79
CA ALA A 421 6.25 2.44 1.38
C ALA A 421 6.46 3.96 1.18
N ILE A 422 5.75 4.81 1.93
CA ILE A 422 5.92 6.27 1.89
C ILE A 422 7.32 6.64 2.41
N LEU A 423 7.74 6.05 3.52
CA LEU A 423 9.05 6.25 4.11
C LEU A 423 10.18 5.94 3.12
N ALA A 424 10.10 4.77 2.45
CA ALA A 424 11.06 4.38 1.41
C ALA A 424 11.09 5.40 0.27
N GLY A 425 9.94 5.93 -0.13
CA GLY A 425 9.85 6.99 -1.14
C GLY A 425 10.53 8.29 -0.73
N ILE A 426 10.39 8.71 0.53
CA ILE A 426 11.05 9.91 1.06
C ILE A 426 12.55 9.69 1.17
N CYS A 427 12.99 8.56 1.73
CA CYS A 427 14.41 8.23 1.85
C CYS A 427 15.11 8.20 0.49
N THR A 428 14.48 7.59 -0.54
CA THR A 428 15.00 7.59 -1.92
C THR A 428 15.02 8.99 -2.54
N GLY A 429 14.02 9.84 -2.24
CA GLY A 429 14.02 11.24 -2.69
C GLY A 429 15.12 12.09 -2.06
N LEU A 430 15.43 11.85 -0.79
CA LEU A 430 16.55 12.49 -0.09
C LEU A 430 17.90 11.97 -0.59
N ASP A 431 18.03 10.68 -0.73
CA ASP A 431 19.23 9.96 -1.16
C ASP A 431 18.87 8.89 -2.19
N PRO A 432 19.14 9.12 -3.49
CA PRO A 432 18.86 8.14 -4.55
C PRO A 432 19.57 6.79 -4.36
N ASP A 433 20.75 6.81 -3.71
CA ASP A 433 21.53 5.60 -3.44
C ASP A 433 21.10 4.90 -2.13
N PHE A 434 20.04 5.39 -1.48
CA PHE A 434 19.56 4.84 -0.21
C PHE A 434 19.19 3.36 -0.34
N ASN A 435 19.87 2.53 0.46
CA ASN A 435 19.70 1.09 0.47
C ASN A 435 19.02 0.63 1.77
N VAL A 436 17.75 0.26 1.67
CA VAL A 436 16.95 -0.21 2.82
C VAL A 436 17.59 -1.45 3.48
N TRP A 437 18.20 -2.33 2.68
CA TRP A 437 18.84 -3.56 3.19
C TRP A 437 20.02 -3.23 4.10
N GLU A 438 20.85 -2.28 3.69
CA GLU A 438 22.00 -1.82 4.48
C GLU A 438 21.57 -1.16 5.80
N GLY A 439 20.46 -0.42 5.78
CA GLY A 439 19.88 0.18 6.98
C GLY A 439 19.31 -0.86 7.96
N LEU A 440 18.75 -1.98 7.46
CA LEU A 440 18.19 -3.04 8.30
C LEU A 440 19.24 -3.93 8.96
N ILE A 441 20.39 -4.16 8.33
CA ILE A 441 21.43 -5.06 8.85
C ILE A 441 21.94 -4.70 10.25
N PRO A 442 22.30 -3.43 10.55
CA PRO A 442 22.74 -3.05 11.90
C PRO A 442 21.65 -3.29 12.94
N TYR A 443 20.39 -3.02 12.57
CA TYR A 443 19.26 -3.17 13.45
C TYR A 443 18.94 -4.66 13.74
N ALA A 444 18.99 -5.50 12.72
CA ALA A 444 18.87 -6.96 12.87
C ALA A 444 19.98 -7.54 13.77
N LYS A 445 21.22 -7.05 13.65
CA LYS A 445 22.32 -7.43 14.52
C LYS A 445 22.07 -7.06 15.99
N LYS A 446 21.53 -5.86 16.23
CA LYS A 446 21.12 -5.42 17.58
C LYS A 446 20.05 -6.35 18.14
N MET A 447 19.01 -6.65 17.36
CA MET A 447 17.94 -7.56 17.77
C MET A 447 18.43 -8.96 18.13
N LEU A 448 19.36 -9.51 17.36
CA LEU A 448 19.97 -10.82 17.62
C LEU A 448 20.82 -10.81 18.90
N ALA A 449 21.51 -9.70 19.19
CA ALA A 449 22.30 -9.57 20.41
C ALA A 449 21.44 -9.48 21.67
N ASP A 450 20.28 -8.82 21.59
CA ASP A 450 19.34 -8.65 22.71
C ASP A 450 18.65 -9.98 23.12
N ASP A 451 18.51 -10.95 22.20
CA ASP A 451 17.96 -12.29 22.48
C ASP A 451 18.92 -13.21 23.25
N GLY A 452 20.08 -12.72 23.69
CA GLY A 452 21.10 -13.52 24.36
C GLY A 452 21.82 -14.49 23.42
N GLY A 453 21.59 -14.32 22.11
CA GLY A 453 22.34 -15.02 21.06
C GLY A 453 23.79 -14.52 21.06
N SER A 454 24.72 -15.40 21.49
CA SER A 454 26.14 -15.11 21.47
C SER A 454 26.56 -14.72 20.04
N ARG A 455 27.47 -13.74 19.90
CA ARG A 455 28.15 -13.43 18.63
C ARG A 455 28.64 -14.71 17.91
N TRP A 456 28.88 -15.77 18.68
CA TRP A 456 29.28 -17.07 18.21
C TRP A 456 28.14 -17.85 17.52
N ASP A 457 26.89 -17.68 17.94
CA ASP A 457 25.75 -18.38 17.32
C ASP A 457 25.47 -17.85 15.91
N PHE A 458 25.70 -16.55 15.66
CA PHE A 458 25.61 -15.97 14.31
C PHE A 458 26.76 -16.46 13.41
N ILE A 459 28.01 -16.48 13.93
CA ILE A 459 29.18 -16.95 13.18
C ILE A 459 29.10 -18.48 13.01
N LEU A 460 28.69 -19.22 14.03
CA LEU A 460 28.49 -20.66 13.97
C LEU A 460 27.31 -21.05 13.08
N GLY A 461 26.26 -20.22 13.00
CA GLY A 461 25.15 -20.39 12.06
C GLY A 461 25.60 -20.27 10.61
N GLU A 462 26.39 -19.23 10.29
CA GLU A 462 26.96 -19.02 8.95
C GLU A 462 27.98 -20.12 8.58
N VAL A 463 28.86 -20.45 9.49
CA VAL A 463 29.82 -21.58 9.34
C VAL A 463 29.09 -22.92 9.40
N GLY A 464 28.05 -23.05 10.26
CA GLY A 464 27.21 -24.23 10.36
C GLY A 464 26.40 -24.51 9.10
N ASN A 465 25.88 -23.48 8.44
CA ASN A 465 25.20 -23.58 7.15
C ASN A 465 26.14 -24.01 6.03
N LEU A 466 27.38 -23.52 6.01
CA LEU A 466 28.41 -23.98 5.10
C LEU A 466 28.80 -25.46 5.38
N PHE A 467 28.93 -25.85 6.66
CA PHE A 467 29.19 -27.22 7.06
C PHE A 467 28.02 -28.16 6.80
N GLN A 468 26.77 -27.73 7.11
CA GLN A 468 25.55 -28.50 6.78
C GLN A 468 25.39 -28.66 5.26
N THR A 469 25.69 -27.64 4.48
CA THR A 469 25.65 -27.74 3.01
C THR A 469 26.68 -28.77 2.52
N LEU A 470 27.90 -28.79 3.06
CA LEU A 470 28.93 -29.77 2.73
C LEU A 470 28.59 -31.20 3.19
N ILE A 471 27.95 -31.35 4.36
CA ILE A 471 27.56 -32.67 4.90
C ILE A 471 26.28 -33.20 4.21
N THR A 472 25.36 -32.33 3.79
CA THR A 472 24.10 -32.76 3.14
C THR A 472 24.27 -33.05 1.64
N ILE A 473 25.35 -32.60 0.99
CA ILE A 473 25.64 -32.94 -0.41
C ILE A 473 25.68 -34.47 -0.63
N PRO A 474 26.40 -35.29 0.17
CA PRO A 474 26.37 -36.73 0.00
C PRO A 474 24.99 -37.35 0.23
N GLN A 475 24.23 -36.87 1.24
CA GLN A 475 22.88 -37.37 1.52
C GLN A 475 21.87 -37.00 0.43
N ARG A 476 21.95 -35.78 -0.12
CA ARG A 476 21.14 -35.37 -1.27
C ARG A 476 21.50 -36.14 -2.54
N MET A 477 22.75 -36.45 -2.76
CA MET A 477 23.20 -37.34 -3.86
C MET A 477 22.67 -38.77 -3.68
N VAL A 478 22.73 -39.32 -2.47
CA VAL A 478 22.19 -40.66 -2.19
C VAL A 478 20.70 -40.70 -2.37
N SER A 479 19.95 -39.68 -1.87
CA SER A 479 18.49 -39.60 -2.05
C SER A 479 18.07 -39.36 -3.50
N ALA A 480 18.88 -38.64 -4.28
CA ALA A 480 18.66 -38.47 -5.72
C ALA A 480 18.92 -39.81 -6.46
N LEU A 481 19.99 -40.53 -6.12
CA LEU A 481 20.29 -41.86 -6.65
C LEU A 481 19.23 -42.90 -6.29
N GLU A 482 18.70 -42.90 -5.05
CA GLU A 482 17.58 -43.74 -4.65
C GLU A 482 16.27 -43.42 -5.39
N LYS A 483 16.00 -42.15 -5.69
CA LYS A 483 14.84 -41.73 -6.51
C LYS A 483 14.98 -42.17 -7.97
N ILE A 484 16.22 -42.20 -8.49
CA ILE A 484 16.52 -42.74 -9.83
C ILE A 484 16.32 -44.26 -9.85
N ASP A 485 16.83 -44.97 -8.84
CA ASP A 485 16.77 -46.43 -8.74
C ASP A 485 15.34 -46.95 -8.53
N ARG A 486 14.49 -46.17 -7.86
CA ARG A 486 13.07 -46.49 -7.68
C ARG A 486 12.16 -46.03 -8.83
N GLY A 487 12.71 -45.49 -9.92
CA GLY A 487 11.94 -45.02 -11.07
C GLY A 487 10.97 -43.85 -10.79
N LYS A 488 11.17 -43.15 -9.65
CA LYS A 488 10.33 -42.02 -9.22
C LYS A 488 10.92 -40.65 -9.57
N LEU A 489 11.92 -40.60 -10.43
CA LEU A 489 12.47 -39.32 -10.89
C LEU A 489 11.54 -38.74 -11.94
N SER A 490 10.66 -37.85 -11.53
CA SER A 490 9.91 -37.00 -12.47
C SER A 490 10.79 -35.79 -12.85
N ILE A 491 11.49 -35.90 -13.98
CA ILE A 491 12.18 -34.74 -14.54
C ILE A 491 11.12 -33.86 -15.20
N ARG A 492 10.67 -32.81 -14.56
CA ARG A 492 9.88 -31.75 -15.22
C ARG A 492 10.83 -30.93 -16.08
N ILE A 493 10.80 -31.14 -17.37
CA ILE A 493 11.51 -30.26 -18.32
C ILE A 493 10.49 -29.20 -18.75
N PRO A 494 10.58 -27.96 -18.28
CA PRO A 494 9.52 -26.95 -18.44
C PRO A 494 9.16 -26.58 -19.88
N ARG A 495 10.00 -26.98 -20.84
CA ARG A 495 9.82 -26.69 -22.28
C ARG A 495 9.27 -27.87 -23.09
N LEU A 496 9.10 -29.04 -22.51
CA LEU A 496 8.60 -30.23 -23.25
C LEU A 496 7.09 -30.25 -23.39
N ASP A 497 6.34 -29.78 -22.43
CA ASP A 497 4.87 -29.78 -22.46
C ASP A 497 4.30 -29.06 -23.69
N PRO A 498 4.71 -27.82 -24.06
CA PRO A 498 4.20 -27.15 -25.26
C PRO A 498 4.59 -27.89 -26.55
N PHE A 499 5.71 -28.61 -26.55
CA PHE A 499 6.17 -29.36 -27.72
C PHE A 499 5.37 -30.65 -27.92
N ILE A 500 5.14 -31.42 -26.85
CA ILE A 500 4.28 -32.60 -26.86
C ILE A 500 2.85 -32.24 -27.29
N TRP A 501 2.30 -31.14 -26.80
CA TRP A 501 0.98 -30.63 -27.19
C TRP A 501 0.91 -30.23 -28.67
N ARG A 502 1.99 -29.68 -29.25
CA ARG A 502 2.04 -29.38 -30.69
C ARG A 502 2.06 -30.65 -31.52
N ILE A 503 2.79 -31.66 -31.08
CA ILE A 503 2.86 -32.97 -31.78
C ILE A 503 1.49 -33.68 -31.72
N ASP A 504 0.86 -33.76 -30.54
CA ASP A 504 -0.47 -34.38 -30.40
C ASP A 504 -1.52 -33.67 -31.26
N ARG A 505 -1.50 -32.34 -31.30
CA ARG A 505 -2.40 -31.59 -32.19
C ARG A 505 -2.12 -31.85 -33.67
N GLY A 506 -0.85 -31.92 -34.03
CA GLY A 506 -0.42 -32.26 -35.41
C GLY A 506 -0.93 -33.63 -35.82
N LEU A 507 -0.73 -34.64 -34.97
CA LEU A 507 -1.19 -36.01 -35.22
C LEU A 507 -2.74 -36.12 -35.36
N ARG A 508 -3.51 -35.48 -34.50
CA ARG A 508 -4.99 -35.42 -34.60
C ARG A 508 -5.46 -34.76 -35.88
N ARG A 509 -4.83 -33.67 -36.30
CA ARG A 509 -5.14 -32.99 -37.55
C ARG A 509 -4.86 -33.90 -38.76
N VAL A 510 -3.73 -34.58 -38.78
CA VAL A 510 -3.40 -35.53 -39.82
C VAL A 510 -4.45 -36.68 -39.86
N ALA A 511 -4.80 -37.22 -38.70
CA ALA A 511 -5.84 -38.25 -38.60
C ALA A 511 -7.19 -37.79 -39.17
N TYR A 512 -7.68 -36.61 -38.78
CA TYR A 512 -8.93 -36.05 -39.31
C TYR A 512 -8.86 -35.77 -40.82
N ALA A 513 -7.73 -35.31 -41.33
CA ALA A 513 -7.52 -35.06 -42.76
C ALA A 513 -7.58 -36.39 -43.56
N LEU A 514 -6.97 -37.45 -43.05
CA LEU A 514 -7.01 -38.78 -43.70
C LEU A 514 -8.42 -39.39 -43.68
N ILE A 515 -9.14 -39.28 -42.55
CA ILE A 515 -10.52 -39.74 -42.42
C ILE A 515 -11.42 -38.95 -43.38
N PHE A 516 -11.28 -37.64 -43.45
CA PHE A 516 -12.00 -36.79 -44.40
C PHE A 516 -11.78 -37.22 -45.83
N LEU A 517 -10.52 -37.41 -46.23
CA LEU A 517 -10.14 -37.81 -47.58
C LEU A 517 -10.73 -39.19 -47.92
N ALA A 518 -10.65 -40.17 -46.99
CA ALA A 518 -11.22 -41.50 -47.17
C ALA A 518 -12.74 -41.48 -47.32
N LEU A 519 -13.44 -40.71 -46.48
CA LEU A 519 -14.90 -40.59 -46.55
C LEU A 519 -15.35 -39.88 -47.84
N LEU A 520 -14.66 -38.83 -48.24
CA LEU A 520 -14.96 -38.09 -49.45
C LEU A 520 -14.72 -38.90 -50.71
N THR A 521 -13.60 -39.63 -50.82
CA THR A 521 -13.29 -40.48 -51.97
C THR A 521 -14.29 -41.62 -52.10
N ASN A 522 -14.66 -42.30 -51.01
CA ASN A 522 -15.67 -43.35 -51.03
C ASN A 522 -17.07 -42.78 -51.36
N ALA A 523 -17.42 -41.59 -50.84
CA ALA A 523 -18.67 -40.93 -51.19
C ALA A 523 -18.79 -40.66 -52.70
N VAL A 524 -17.71 -40.17 -53.32
CA VAL A 524 -17.64 -39.90 -54.77
C VAL A 524 -17.76 -41.21 -55.56
N GLN A 525 -17.09 -42.28 -55.15
CA GLN A 525 -17.16 -43.57 -55.82
C GLN A 525 -18.59 -44.16 -55.78
N LEU A 526 -19.27 -44.12 -54.62
CA LEU A 526 -20.66 -44.58 -54.49
C LEU A 526 -21.62 -43.70 -55.29
N HIS A 527 -21.38 -42.41 -55.36
CA HIS A 527 -22.17 -41.48 -56.16
C HIS A 527 -22.07 -41.82 -57.65
N LEU A 528 -20.84 -42.03 -58.16
CA LEU A 528 -20.61 -42.44 -59.55
C LEU A 528 -21.11 -43.83 -59.83
N GLY A 529 -21.21 -44.74 -58.85
CA GLY A 529 -21.78 -46.07 -58.96
C GLY A 529 -23.33 -46.15 -58.84
N GLY A 530 -23.98 -44.95 -58.73
CA GLY A 530 -25.44 -44.87 -58.67
C GLY A 530 -26.09 -45.18 -57.32
N GLN A 531 -25.25 -45.38 -56.25
CA GLN A 531 -25.73 -45.69 -54.89
C GLN A 531 -25.89 -44.40 -54.06
N MET A 532 -26.85 -43.58 -54.44
CA MET A 532 -27.06 -42.24 -53.92
C MET A 532 -27.31 -42.19 -52.40
N GLU A 533 -28.06 -43.11 -51.85
CA GLU A 533 -28.40 -43.12 -50.41
C GLU A 533 -27.17 -43.24 -49.52
N TYR A 534 -26.27 -44.15 -49.84
CA TYR A 534 -25.00 -44.33 -49.08
C TYR A 534 -24.00 -43.22 -49.34
N ALA A 535 -23.98 -42.63 -50.54
CA ALA A 535 -23.11 -41.51 -50.86
C ALA A 535 -23.43 -40.29 -49.97
N TRP A 536 -24.70 -39.95 -49.75
CA TRP A 536 -25.09 -38.83 -48.89
C TRP A 536 -24.66 -39.00 -47.44
N ILE A 537 -24.72 -40.25 -46.91
CA ILE A 537 -24.24 -40.52 -45.53
C ILE A 537 -22.75 -40.25 -45.40
N LEU A 538 -21.95 -40.67 -46.40
CA LEU A 538 -20.50 -40.44 -46.38
C LEU A 538 -20.12 -38.97 -46.64
N TYR A 539 -20.87 -38.23 -47.44
CA TYR A 539 -20.71 -36.80 -47.56
C TYR A 539 -20.99 -36.09 -46.23
N GLY A 540 -22.02 -36.47 -45.49
CA GLY A 540 -22.31 -35.94 -44.16
C GLY A 540 -21.19 -36.24 -43.17
N GLY A 541 -20.64 -37.48 -43.19
CA GLY A 541 -19.47 -37.86 -42.39
C GLY A 541 -18.21 -37.08 -42.73
N SER A 542 -17.99 -36.78 -44.04
CA SER A 542 -16.84 -35.97 -44.47
C SER A 542 -16.95 -34.53 -43.98
N VAL A 543 -18.15 -33.93 -44.05
CA VAL A 543 -18.39 -32.58 -43.49
C VAL A 543 -18.12 -32.55 -41.99
N LEU A 544 -18.58 -33.53 -41.21
CA LEU A 544 -18.33 -33.61 -39.76
C LEU A 544 -16.86 -33.74 -39.45
N THR A 545 -16.08 -34.54 -40.20
CA THR A 545 -14.64 -34.67 -39.99
C THR A 545 -13.87 -33.41 -40.38
N LEU A 546 -14.33 -32.69 -41.42
CA LEU A 546 -13.77 -31.38 -41.77
C LEU A 546 -14.03 -30.33 -40.68
N LEU A 547 -15.21 -30.32 -40.13
CA LEU A 547 -15.53 -29.45 -38.98
C LEU A 547 -14.66 -29.80 -37.76
N ALA A 548 -14.51 -31.09 -37.46
CA ALA A 548 -13.62 -31.54 -36.38
C ALA A 548 -12.16 -31.11 -36.63
N PHE A 549 -11.66 -31.19 -37.87
CA PHE A 549 -10.32 -30.68 -38.25
C PHE A 549 -10.18 -29.17 -38.01
N ILE A 550 -11.16 -28.36 -38.40
CA ILE A 550 -11.13 -26.90 -38.27
C ILE A 550 -11.27 -26.49 -36.79
N PHE A 551 -12.15 -27.14 -36.04
CA PHE A 551 -12.46 -26.80 -34.65
C PHE A 551 -11.66 -27.59 -33.60
N THR A 552 -10.56 -28.25 -33.96
CA THR A 552 -9.68 -28.93 -33.00
C THR A 552 -9.10 -27.90 -32.00
N ARG A 553 -9.82 -27.70 -30.86
CA ARG A 553 -9.38 -26.86 -29.74
C ARG A 553 -8.47 -27.66 -28.81
N PRO A 554 -7.52 -26.99 -28.09
CA PRO A 554 -6.84 -27.67 -27.01
C PRO A 554 -7.85 -28.15 -25.97
N PRO A 555 -7.67 -29.31 -25.33
CA PRO A 555 -8.49 -29.67 -24.18
C PRO A 555 -8.33 -28.54 -23.15
N MET A 556 -9.46 -28.07 -22.62
CA MET A 556 -9.41 -27.15 -21.47
C MET A 556 -8.72 -27.90 -20.35
N GLY A 557 -7.49 -27.47 -20.01
CA GLY A 557 -6.84 -27.92 -18.81
C GLY A 557 -7.82 -27.70 -17.66
N ARG A 558 -8.03 -28.69 -16.84
CA ARG A 558 -8.73 -28.51 -15.57
C ARG A 558 -8.08 -27.33 -14.87
N ARG A 559 -8.89 -26.26 -14.68
CA ARG A 559 -8.56 -25.11 -13.84
C ARG A 559 -8.47 -25.58 -12.40
#